data_cae9d4f8dadfdd0d008ea5622fed42aa
#
_entry.id   cae9d4f8dadfdd0d008ea5622fed42aa
#
_cell.length_a   1.000
_cell.length_b   1.000
_cell.length_c   1.000
_cell.angle_alpha   90.00
_cell.angle_beta   90.00
_cell.angle_gamma   90.00
#
_symmetry.space_group_name_H-M   'P 1'
#
loop_
_entity.id
_entity.type
_entity.pdbx_description
1 polymer ?
#
loop_
_entity_poly.entity_id
_entity_poly.type
_entity_poly.pdbx_seq_one_letter_code
_entity_poly.pdbx_strand_id
1 'polypeptide(L)'
;MKRLVPLLVLASIAVAAPTHADATLDGVSVHTTRHTTQVVTVKHTRGWHARVTYWTRDPAGPWEARRRVVDGRTGYGGLVRAAYRRQGTGTTPLGTFRLPSFFGTHEPSDAWRLPYRRIRPGDYWVQDNASDYYNRYRNKAQGGFRWWLPSSHADSSERLTDFRQPYEYAVVTSFNREQVRHRGAGIFLHVNGRGATAGCVSAPRWLLRYLVHVLDPARRPVVAVGR
;
A
#
# COMPACT_ATOMS: atom_id res chain seq x y z
N MET A 1 61.56 -24.86 -27.36
CA MET A 1 60.87 -23.75 -26.72
C MET A 1 59.40 -24.12 -26.61
N LYS A 2 58.89 -24.51 -25.40
CA LYS A 2 57.50 -24.87 -25.17
C LYS A 2 56.77 -23.61 -24.66
N ARG A 3 55.74 -23.13 -25.39
CA ARG A 3 54.89 -21.97 -24.97
C ARG A 3 53.88 -22.48 -24.01
N LEU A 4 53.88 -21.96 -22.76
CA LEU A 4 52.79 -22.11 -21.79
C LEU A 4 51.64 -21.16 -22.20
N VAL A 5 50.44 -21.70 -22.38
CA VAL A 5 49.20 -20.93 -22.53
C VAL A 5 48.57 -20.81 -21.15
N PRO A 6 48.30 -19.60 -20.65
CA PRO A 6 47.62 -19.46 -19.35
C PRO A 6 46.11 -19.79 -19.47
N LEU A 7 45.67 -20.68 -18.62
CA LEU A 7 44.25 -21.03 -18.49
C LEU A 7 43.53 -19.94 -17.68
N LEU A 8 42.65 -19.17 -18.33
CA LEU A 8 41.84 -18.16 -17.67
C LEU A 8 40.63 -18.85 -17.02
N VAL A 9 40.63 -18.93 -15.69
CA VAL A 9 39.48 -19.43 -14.92
C VAL A 9 38.47 -18.28 -14.74
N LEU A 10 37.38 -18.31 -15.49
CA LEU A 10 36.23 -17.43 -15.30
C LEU A 10 35.43 -17.86 -14.08
N ALA A 11 35.56 -17.13 -12.99
CA ALA A 11 34.70 -17.30 -11.81
C ALA A 11 33.29 -16.75 -12.12
N SER A 12 32.32 -17.61 -12.28
CA SER A 12 30.90 -17.24 -12.43
C SER A 12 30.37 -16.78 -11.08
N ILE A 13 30.09 -15.49 -10.92
CA ILE A 13 29.38 -14.95 -9.76
C ILE A 13 27.90 -15.31 -9.95
N ALA A 14 27.41 -16.33 -9.25
CA ALA A 14 26.00 -16.64 -9.18
C ALA A 14 25.31 -15.58 -8.34
N VAL A 15 24.60 -14.64 -8.97
CA VAL A 15 23.68 -13.74 -8.28
C VAL A 15 22.49 -14.57 -7.82
N ALA A 16 22.43 -14.87 -6.51
CA ALA A 16 21.30 -15.56 -5.92
C ALA A 16 20.05 -14.71 -6.11
N ALA A 17 19.06 -15.23 -6.86
CA ALA A 17 17.75 -14.61 -6.97
C ALA A 17 17.12 -14.44 -5.58
N PRO A 18 16.39 -13.34 -5.32
CA PRO A 18 15.73 -13.14 -4.04
C PRO A 18 14.74 -14.28 -3.79
N THR A 19 15.02 -15.11 -2.79
CA THR A 19 14.10 -16.18 -2.37
C THR A 19 12.84 -15.52 -1.80
N HIS A 20 11.71 -15.58 -2.56
CA HIS A 20 10.40 -15.23 -2.07
C HIS A 20 9.97 -16.33 -1.10
N ALA A 21 9.70 -15.96 0.15
CA ALA A 21 9.12 -16.87 1.12
C ALA A 21 7.63 -16.51 1.24
N ASP A 22 6.76 -17.33 0.66
CA ASP A 22 5.31 -17.18 0.83
C ASP A 22 4.91 -17.61 2.25
N ALA A 23 4.05 -16.84 2.89
CA ALA A 23 3.50 -17.16 4.19
C ALA A 23 1.96 -17.14 4.12
N THR A 24 1.30 -17.98 4.92
CA THR A 24 -0.13 -17.87 5.14
C THR A 24 -0.37 -17.36 6.54
N LEU A 25 -0.89 -16.13 6.67
CA LEU A 25 -1.17 -15.48 7.93
C LEU A 25 -2.68 -15.18 8.03
N ASP A 26 -3.32 -15.72 9.05
CA ASP A 26 -4.78 -15.58 9.23
C ASP A 26 -5.59 -16.05 8.00
N GLY A 27 -5.09 -17.06 7.28
CA GLY A 27 -5.69 -17.59 6.04
C GLY A 27 -5.51 -16.65 4.82
N VAL A 28 -4.66 -15.63 4.91
CA VAL A 28 -4.28 -14.74 3.81
C VAL A 28 -2.91 -15.13 3.29
N SER A 29 -2.78 -15.37 1.98
CA SER A 29 -1.47 -15.58 1.35
C SER A 29 -0.71 -14.26 1.29
N VAL A 30 0.53 -14.27 1.78
CA VAL A 30 1.41 -13.11 1.86
C VAL A 30 2.70 -13.40 1.09
N HIS A 31 2.97 -12.64 0.05
CA HIS A 31 4.26 -12.70 -0.65
C HIS A 31 5.28 -11.86 0.09
N THR A 32 6.33 -12.47 0.60
CA THR A 32 7.38 -11.80 1.37
C THR A 32 8.77 -12.01 0.74
N THR A 33 9.70 -11.15 1.12
CA THR A 33 11.13 -11.37 0.90
C THR A 33 11.77 -11.78 2.23
N ARG A 34 13.04 -12.21 2.21
CA ARG A 34 13.82 -12.49 3.43
C ARG A 34 13.89 -11.29 4.39
N HIS A 35 13.77 -10.07 3.86
CA HIS A 35 13.84 -8.82 4.62
C HIS A 35 12.46 -8.33 5.11
N THR A 36 11.36 -8.98 4.71
CA THR A 36 10.03 -8.62 5.17
C THR A 36 9.80 -9.16 6.56
N THR A 37 9.70 -8.28 7.54
CA THR A 37 9.47 -8.63 8.95
C THR A 37 8.28 -7.90 9.57
N GLN A 38 7.50 -7.17 8.75
CA GLN A 38 6.25 -6.52 9.13
C GLN A 38 5.18 -6.77 8.07
N VAL A 39 4.03 -7.29 8.48
CA VAL A 39 2.89 -7.58 7.62
C VAL A 39 1.62 -7.06 8.26
N VAL A 40 0.75 -6.46 7.45
CA VAL A 40 -0.66 -6.22 7.79
C VAL A 40 -1.50 -7.13 6.92
N THR A 41 -2.21 -8.11 7.50
CA THR A 41 -3.19 -8.90 6.76
C THR A 41 -4.56 -8.26 6.83
N VAL A 42 -5.28 -8.31 5.72
CA VAL A 42 -6.68 -7.88 5.58
C VAL A 42 -7.46 -9.09 5.10
N LYS A 43 -8.06 -9.82 6.05
CA LYS A 43 -8.90 -10.99 5.81
C LYS A 43 -10.33 -10.55 5.61
N HIS A 44 -10.84 -10.67 4.39
CA HIS A 44 -12.27 -10.46 4.13
C HIS A 44 -13.11 -11.44 4.95
N THR A 45 -14.22 -10.98 5.50
CA THR A 45 -15.13 -11.81 6.28
C THR A 45 -16.51 -11.90 5.62
N ARG A 46 -17.23 -10.79 5.50
CA ARG A 46 -18.54 -10.72 4.83
C ARG A 46 -18.79 -9.34 4.26
N GLY A 47 -19.49 -9.23 3.14
CA GLY A 47 -19.83 -7.95 2.51
C GLY A 47 -18.56 -7.11 2.27
N TRP A 48 -18.44 -5.98 2.93
CA TRP A 48 -17.25 -5.11 2.95
C TRP A 48 -16.45 -5.17 4.26
N HIS A 49 -16.83 -6.07 5.20
CA HIS A 49 -16.13 -6.23 6.46
C HIS A 49 -14.86 -7.07 6.31
N ALA A 50 -13.86 -6.73 7.11
CA ALA A 50 -12.59 -7.44 7.14
C ALA A 50 -12.01 -7.48 8.56
N ARG A 51 -11.23 -8.52 8.84
CA ARG A 51 -10.33 -8.57 9.99
C ARG A 51 -8.96 -8.05 9.55
N VAL A 52 -8.42 -7.09 10.29
CA VAL A 52 -7.08 -6.53 10.05
C VAL A 52 -6.17 -6.95 11.18
N THR A 53 -5.03 -7.59 10.84
CA THR A 53 -4.05 -8.05 11.83
C THR A 53 -2.66 -7.57 11.46
N TYR A 54 -1.96 -6.95 12.40
CA TYR A 54 -0.56 -6.60 12.26
C TYR A 54 0.33 -7.70 12.84
N TRP A 55 1.32 -8.11 12.06
CA TRP A 55 2.24 -9.19 12.33
C TRP A 55 3.67 -8.69 12.30
N THR A 56 4.50 -9.26 13.16
CA THR A 56 5.95 -9.08 13.12
C THR A 56 6.64 -10.41 13.23
N ARG A 57 7.89 -10.48 12.77
CA ARG A 57 8.83 -11.57 13.06
C ARG A 57 10.23 -11.01 13.23
N ASP A 58 11.08 -11.75 13.92
CA ASP A 58 12.52 -11.63 13.77
C ASP A 58 12.94 -12.25 12.43
N PRO A 59 14.08 -11.89 11.84
CA PRO A 59 14.46 -12.32 10.49
C PRO A 59 14.36 -13.83 10.22
N ALA A 60 14.65 -14.67 11.21
CA ALA A 60 14.56 -16.13 11.13
C ALA A 60 13.44 -16.72 12.03
N GLY A 61 12.68 -15.88 12.72
CA GLY A 61 11.66 -16.31 13.68
C GLY A 61 10.28 -16.53 13.07
N PRO A 62 9.36 -17.07 13.87
CA PRO A 62 7.96 -17.22 13.48
C PRO A 62 7.25 -15.88 13.40
N TRP A 63 6.14 -15.83 12.66
CA TRP A 63 5.25 -14.69 12.65
C TRP A 63 4.40 -14.61 13.91
N GLU A 64 4.36 -13.46 14.54
CA GLU A 64 3.59 -13.18 15.74
C GLU A 64 2.55 -12.08 15.48
N ALA A 65 1.28 -12.34 15.82
CA ALA A 65 0.22 -11.35 15.76
C ALA A 65 0.37 -10.34 16.91
N ARG A 66 0.58 -9.08 16.59
CA ARG A 66 0.77 -8.01 17.58
C ARG A 66 -0.50 -7.24 17.89
N ARG A 67 -1.31 -6.96 16.88
CA ARG A 67 -2.59 -6.24 17.00
C ARG A 67 -3.59 -6.81 16.01
N ARG A 68 -4.85 -6.90 16.43
CA ARG A 68 -5.95 -7.42 15.61
C ARG A 68 -7.22 -6.61 15.85
N VAL A 69 -7.97 -6.34 14.78
CA VAL A 69 -9.31 -5.75 14.82
C VAL A 69 -10.24 -6.51 13.88
N VAL A 70 -11.52 -6.51 14.20
CA VAL A 70 -12.58 -7.12 13.38
C VAL A 70 -13.43 -6.07 12.66
N ASP A 71 -13.27 -4.79 12.97
CA ASP A 71 -13.92 -3.64 12.31
C ASP A 71 -12.99 -3.05 11.22
N GLY A 72 -12.37 -3.89 10.43
CA GLY A 72 -11.74 -3.50 9.18
C GLY A 72 -12.75 -3.46 8.06
N ARG A 73 -12.49 -2.65 7.01
CA ARG A 73 -13.40 -2.45 5.89
C ARG A 73 -12.67 -2.46 4.57
N THR A 74 -13.38 -2.88 3.54
CA THR A 74 -12.91 -2.92 2.14
C THR A 74 -13.89 -2.16 1.25
N GLY A 75 -13.64 -2.15 -0.04
CA GLY A 75 -14.45 -1.44 -1.03
C GLY A 75 -15.86 -1.98 -1.19
N TYR A 76 -16.82 -1.08 -1.45
CA TYR A 76 -18.23 -1.42 -1.71
C TYR A 76 -18.39 -2.35 -2.92
N GLY A 77 -17.47 -2.31 -3.88
CA GLY A 77 -17.45 -3.20 -5.07
C GLY A 77 -16.88 -4.59 -4.78
N GLY A 78 -16.55 -4.90 -3.51
CA GLY A 78 -15.97 -6.18 -3.13
C GLY A 78 -14.48 -6.31 -3.47
N LEU A 79 -14.01 -7.54 -3.62
CA LEU A 79 -12.60 -7.88 -3.86
C LEU A 79 -12.38 -8.37 -5.29
N VAL A 80 -11.30 -7.92 -5.93
CA VAL A 80 -10.92 -8.32 -7.28
C VAL A 80 -9.41 -8.60 -7.35
N ARG A 81 -8.96 -9.52 -8.20
CA ARG A 81 -7.52 -9.66 -8.47
C ARG A 81 -6.94 -8.33 -8.95
N ALA A 82 -5.78 -7.94 -8.42
CA ALA A 82 -5.17 -6.63 -8.68
C ALA A 82 -5.03 -6.30 -10.18
N ALA A 83 -4.70 -7.30 -11.01
CA ALA A 83 -4.57 -7.14 -12.47
C ALA A 83 -5.89 -6.77 -13.17
N TYR A 84 -7.04 -7.15 -12.61
CA TYR A 84 -8.37 -6.92 -13.18
C TYR A 84 -9.12 -5.75 -12.56
N ARG A 85 -8.52 -5.09 -11.57
CA ARG A 85 -9.15 -3.91 -10.99
C ARG A 85 -9.30 -2.79 -12.03
N ARG A 86 -10.44 -2.10 -11.96
CA ARG A 86 -10.72 -0.92 -12.79
C ARG A 86 -11.04 0.29 -11.92
N GLN A 87 -10.66 1.47 -12.41
CA GLN A 87 -10.99 2.75 -11.76
C GLN A 87 -12.51 2.93 -11.66
N GLY A 88 -12.97 3.56 -10.56
CA GLY A 88 -14.40 3.85 -10.36
C GLY A 88 -15.26 2.68 -9.89
N THR A 89 -14.73 1.43 -9.82
CA THR A 89 -15.55 0.25 -9.45
C THR A 89 -15.74 0.04 -7.95
N GLY A 90 -15.07 0.81 -7.10
CA GLY A 90 -15.12 0.62 -5.64
C GLY A 90 -14.53 -0.71 -5.15
N THR A 91 -13.79 -1.44 -6.00
CA THR A 91 -13.22 -2.74 -5.63
C THR A 91 -11.88 -2.60 -4.91
N THR A 92 -11.62 -3.44 -3.91
CA THR A 92 -10.32 -3.56 -3.25
C THR A 92 -9.47 -4.63 -3.95
N PRO A 93 -8.22 -4.33 -4.33
CA PRO A 93 -7.35 -5.31 -4.99
C PRO A 93 -6.87 -6.38 -4.02
N LEU A 94 -6.99 -7.65 -4.42
CA LEU A 94 -6.35 -8.80 -3.78
C LEU A 94 -4.86 -8.82 -4.09
N GLY A 95 -4.05 -9.23 -3.12
CA GLY A 95 -2.61 -9.42 -3.28
C GLY A 95 -1.80 -8.79 -2.16
N THR A 96 -0.48 -8.83 -2.30
CA THR A 96 0.47 -8.24 -1.35
C THR A 96 1.09 -6.98 -1.94
N PHE A 97 1.04 -5.88 -1.16
CA PHE A 97 1.53 -4.56 -1.58
C PHE A 97 2.48 -3.99 -0.52
N ARG A 98 3.57 -3.35 -0.95
CA ARG A 98 4.46 -2.64 -0.03
C ARG A 98 3.77 -1.42 0.57
N LEU A 99 4.25 -1.00 1.75
CA LEU A 99 3.83 0.20 2.46
C LEU A 99 5.00 1.21 2.47
N PRO A 100 5.17 2.00 1.41
CA PRO A 100 6.36 2.84 1.23
C PRO A 100 6.34 4.15 2.02
N SER A 101 5.17 4.67 2.37
CA SER A 101 4.98 5.99 2.98
C SER A 101 3.59 6.12 3.57
N PHE A 102 3.34 7.23 4.24
CA PHE A 102 1.98 7.62 4.62
C PHE A 102 1.81 9.14 4.52
N PHE A 103 0.56 9.58 4.52
CA PHE A 103 0.19 10.99 4.63
C PHE A 103 -0.91 11.15 5.68
N GLY A 104 -1.15 12.38 6.10
CA GLY A 104 -2.17 12.66 7.12
C GLY A 104 -2.32 14.13 7.43
N THR A 105 -3.07 14.42 8.51
CA THR A 105 -3.41 15.80 8.90
C THR A 105 -2.54 16.37 10.03
N HIS A 106 -1.71 15.55 10.65
CA HIS A 106 -0.85 15.94 11.78
C HIS A 106 0.43 16.64 11.35
N GLU A 107 1.06 17.34 12.29
CA GLU A 107 2.45 17.77 12.11
C GLU A 107 3.38 16.57 12.02
N PRO A 108 4.48 16.65 11.26
CA PRO A 108 5.52 15.62 11.24
C PRO A 108 6.03 15.29 12.65
N SER A 109 6.42 14.04 12.86
CA SER A 109 6.98 13.57 14.12
C SER A 109 8.22 12.72 13.87
N ASP A 110 9.28 12.94 14.63
CA ASP A 110 10.52 12.15 14.59
C ASP A 110 10.31 10.70 15.06
N ALA A 111 9.18 10.41 15.71
CA ALA A 111 8.80 9.05 16.09
C ALA A 111 8.34 8.20 14.89
N TRP A 112 8.12 8.79 13.72
CA TRP A 112 7.67 8.08 12.52
C TRP A 112 8.83 7.73 11.61
N ARG A 113 8.98 6.45 11.31
CA ARG A 113 10.05 5.95 10.46
C ARG A 113 9.69 5.89 8.97
N LEU A 114 8.39 5.68 8.65
CA LEU A 114 7.93 5.77 7.27
C LEU A 114 7.97 7.23 6.80
N PRO A 115 8.39 7.50 5.54
CA PRO A 115 8.26 8.82 4.93
C PRO A 115 6.84 9.36 5.09
N TYR A 116 6.72 10.55 5.64
CA TYR A 116 5.44 11.22 5.92
C TYR A 116 5.23 12.45 5.08
N ARG A 117 3.99 12.68 4.68
CA ARG A 117 3.57 13.92 4.03
C ARG A 117 2.30 14.47 4.68
N ARG A 118 2.39 15.69 5.25
CA ARG A 118 1.20 16.38 5.76
C ARG A 118 0.33 16.85 4.62
N ILE A 119 -0.98 16.65 4.73
CA ILE A 119 -1.98 17.15 3.78
C ILE A 119 -2.06 18.69 3.93
N ARG A 120 -1.95 19.39 2.80
CA ARG A 120 -2.05 20.84 2.69
C ARG A 120 -3.13 21.23 1.69
N PRO A 121 -3.64 22.48 1.72
CA PRO A 121 -4.54 22.97 0.68
C PRO A 121 -3.96 22.78 -0.72
N GLY A 122 -4.79 22.25 -1.63
CA GLY A 122 -4.38 21.97 -3.01
C GLY A 122 -3.69 20.62 -3.24
N ASP A 123 -3.60 19.76 -2.22
CA ASP A 123 -3.06 18.42 -2.36
C ASP A 123 -4.11 17.43 -2.88
N TYR A 124 -3.68 16.61 -3.83
CA TYR A 124 -4.47 15.60 -4.50
C TYR A 124 -3.73 14.26 -4.58
N TRP A 125 -4.49 13.18 -4.63
CA TRP A 125 -4.04 11.93 -5.23
C TRP A 125 -4.53 11.88 -6.66
N VAL A 126 -3.61 11.89 -7.62
CA VAL A 126 -3.96 12.02 -9.03
C VAL A 126 -4.58 10.74 -9.56
N GLN A 127 -5.82 10.84 -10.09
CA GLN A 127 -6.57 9.76 -10.73
C GLN A 127 -6.86 10.05 -12.21
N ASP A 128 -6.35 11.17 -12.73
CA ASP A 128 -6.46 11.59 -14.11
C ASP A 128 -5.64 10.67 -15.03
N ASN A 129 -6.32 9.86 -15.83
CA ASN A 129 -5.69 8.90 -16.73
C ASN A 129 -4.86 9.55 -17.85
N ALA A 130 -5.05 10.83 -18.12
CA ALA A 130 -4.24 11.59 -19.09
C ALA A 130 -2.96 12.18 -18.48
N SER A 131 -2.80 12.11 -17.13
CA SER A 131 -1.67 12.73 -16.43
C SER A 131 -0.48 11.78 -16.30
N ASP A 132 0.75 12.27 -16.48
CA ASP A 132 1.98 11.53 -16.18
C ASP A 132 2.17 11.30 -14.67
N TYR A 133 1.39 12.01 -13.86
CA TYR A 133 1.35 11.86 -12.42
C TYR A 133 0.21 10.94 -11.92
N TYR A 134 -0.39 10.17 -12.82
CA TYR A 134 -1.40 9.18 -12.44
C TYR A 134 -0.92 8.31 -11.28
N ASN A 135 -1.81 8.08 -10.29
CA ASN A 135 -1.49 7.34 -9.07
C ASN A 135 -0.30 7.91 -8.26
N ARG A 136 -0.22 9.24 -8.18
CA ARG A 136 0.79 9.96 -7.37
C ARG A 136 0.13 11.04 -6.52
N TYR A 137 0.77 11.34 -5.41
CA TYR A 137 0.48 12.52 -4.60
C TYR A 137 1.03 13.76 -5.30
N ARG A 138 0.21 14.81 -5.46
CA ARG A 138 0.62 16.04 -6.12
C ARG A 138 -0.18 17.24 -5.63
N ASN A 139 0.47 18.39 -5.50
CA ASN A 139 -0.24 19.65 -5.26
C ASN A 139 -0.66 20.30 -6.59
N LYS A 140 -1.87 20.85 -6.65
CA LYS A 140 -2.39 21.53 -7.86
C LYS A 140 -1.50 22.65 -8.38
N ALA A 141 -0.78 23.36 -7.49
CA ALA A 141 0.16 24.42 -7.88
C ALA A 141 1.34 23.92 -8.74
N GLN A 142 1.64 22.61 -8.68
CA GLN A 142 2.67 21.97 -9.50
C GLN A 142 2.15 21.62 -10.91
N GLY A 143 0.85 21.71 -11.17
CA GLY A 143 0.23 21.35 -12.46
C GLY A 143 0.39 19.91 -12.89
N GLY A 144 0.19 19.62 -14.18
CA GLY A 144 0.41 18.31 -14.78
C GLY A 144 -0.74 17.30 -14.61
N PHE A 145 -1.90 17.74 -14.12
CA PHE A 145 -3.16 16.97 -14.07
C PHE A 145 -4.36 17.91 -14.05
N ARG A 146 -5.53 17.43 -14.42
CA ARG A 146 -6.77 18.20 -14.51
C ARG A 146 -7.49 18.25 -13.15
N TRP A 147 -6.94 19.01 -12.20
CA TRP A 147 -7.46 19.13 -10.83
C TRP A 147 -8.86 19.78 -10.75
N TRP A 148 -9.31 20.45 -11.83
CA TRP A 148 -10.60 21.17 -11.94
C TRP A 148 -11.75 20.25 -12.39
N LEU A 149 -11.50 19.00 -12.74
CA LEU A 149 -12.57 18.09 -13.14
C LEU A 149 -13.56 17.87 -11.98
N PRO A 150 -14.86 17.89 -12.24
CA PRO A 150 -15.87 17.65 -11.22
C PRO A 150 -15.77 16.22 -10.69
N SER A 151 -16.20 15.99 -9.46
CA SER A 151 -16.11 14.67 -8.79
C SER A 151 -16.89 13.55 -9.51
N SER A 152 -17.85 13.91 -10.36
CA SER A 152 -18.58 12.96 -11.21
C SER A 152 -17.79 12.50 -12.45
N HIS A 153 -16.70 13.16 -12.80
CA HIS A 153 -15.89 12.77 -13.96
C HIS A 153 -15.01 11.56 -13.62
N ALA A 154 -14.91 10.58 -14.52
CA ALA A 154 -14.16 9.34 -14.32
C ALA A 154 -12.65 9.54 -14.01
N ASP A 155 -12.08 10.64 -14.51
CA ASP A 155 -10.68 11.04 -14.30
C ASP A 155 -10.51 12.08 -13.16
N SER A 156 -11.57 12.38 -12.40
CA SER A 156 -11.46 13.32 -11.29
C SER A 156 -10.47 12.81 -10.26
N SER A 157 -9.49 13.65 -9.93
CA SER A 157 -8.49 13.35 -8.91
C SER A 157 -9.04 13.61 -7.51
N GLU A 158 -8.59 12.82 -6.55
CA GLU A 158 -9.07 12.88 -5.18
C GLU A 158 -8.43 14.05 -4.43
N ARG A 159 -9.21 15.08 -4.06
CA ARG A 159 -8.76 16.20 -3.24
C ARG A 159 -8.64 15.75 -1.78
N LEU A 160 -7.41 15.64 -1.26
CA LEU A 160 -7.14 14.99 0.03
C LEU A 160 -7.72 15.76 1.22
N THR A 161 -7.90 17.08 1.10
CA THR A 161 -8.53 17.91 2.14
C THR A 161 -10.01 17.62 2.39
N ASP A 162 -10.69 16.93 1.45
CA ASP A 162 -12.11 16.59 1.59
C ASP A 162 -12.34 15.38 2.51
N PHE A 163 -11.27 14.63 2.80
CA PHE A 163 -11.31 13.38 3.57
C PHE A 163 -10.53 13.50 4.89
N ARG A 164 -10.58 14.66 5.56
CA ARG A 164 -9.76 14.94 6.75
C ARG A 164 -9.81 13.86 7.84
N GLN A 165 -11.01 13.34 8.16
CA GLN A 165 -11.18 12.32 9.20
C GLN A 165 -10.70 10.94 8.74
N PRO A 166 -11.10 10.39 7.57
CA PRO A 166 -10.52 9.15 7.07
C PRO A 166 -9.01 9.24 6.83
N TYR A 167 -8.52 10.39 6.38
CA TYR A 167 -7.09 10.59 6.09
C TYR A 167 -6.32 11.26 7.21
N GLU A 168 -6.80 11.16 8.45
CA GLU A 168 -6.01 11.54 9.62
C GLU A 168 -4.67 10.77 9.65
N TYR A 169 -4.72 9.48 9.31
CA TYR A 169 -3.58 8.59 9.03
C TYR A 169 -3.91 7.74 7.82
N ALA A 170 -3.17 7.88 6.74
CA ALA A 170 -3.36 7.11 5.50
C ALA A 170 -2.05 6.53 4.99
N VAL A 171 -1.85 5.22 5.17
CA VAL A 171 -0.66 4.51 4.72
C VAL A 171 -0.84 4.14 3.25
N VAL A 172 0.10 4.58 2.42
CA VAL A 172 0.10 4.35 0.97
C VAL A 172 0.48 2.91 0.68
N THR A 173 -0.23 2.27 -0.25
CA THR A 173 0.17 0.96 -0.78
C THR A 173 0.88 1.09 -2.12
N SER A 174 1.69 0.10 -2.47
CA SER A 174 2.33 0.05 -3.79
C SER A 174 1.42 -0.44 -4.92
N PHE A 175 0.09 -0.53 -4.68
CA PHE A 175 -0.85 -0.92 -5.73
C PHE A 175 -0.71 0.01 -6.95
N ASN A 176 -0.64 -0.60 -8.14
CA ASN A 176 -0.53 0.10 -9.43
C ASN A 176 0.57 1.18 -9.48
N ARG A 177 1.72 0.91 -8.83
CA ARG A 177 2.85 1.85 -8.83
C ARG A 177 3.40 2.11 -10.25
N GLU A 178 3.21 1.16 -11.15
CA GLU A 178 3.57 1.19 -12.56
C GLU A 178 2.69 2.14 -13.38
N GLN A 179 1.67 2.74 -12.77
CA GLN A 179 0.76 3.72 -13.39
C GLN A 179 -0.01 3.15 -14.60
N VAL A 180 -0.40 1.87 -14.56
CA VAL A 180 -1.25 1.31 -15.62
C VAL A 180 -2.59 2.04 -15.60
N ARG A 181 -2.85 2.77 -16.68
CA ARG A 181 -4.04 3.60 -16.86
C ARG A 181 -5.32 2.78 -16.71
N HIS A 182 -6.37 3.38 -16.17
CA HIS A 182 -7.70 2.79 -15.96
C HIS A 182 -7.73 1.61 -14.95
N ARG A 183 -6.57 1.14 -14.43
CA ARG A 183 -6.53 0.11 -13.38
C ARG A 183 -6.99 0.65 -12.02
N GLY A 184 -6.96 1.94 -11.86
CA GLY A 184 -7.30 2.67 -10.64
C GLY A 184 -6.07 3.08 -9.83
N ALA A 185 -6.30 4.06 -8.98
CA ALA A 185 -5.29 4.75 -8.19
C ALA A 185 -5.74 4.86 -6.72
N GLY A 186 -4.85 5.31 -5.83
CA GLY A 186 -5.23 5.70 -4.47
C GLY A 186 -5.74 4.56 -3.60
N ILE A 187 -5.04 3.42 -3.52
CA ILE A 187 -5.36 2.37 -2.55
C ILE A 187 -4.52 2.58 -1.30
N PHE A 188 -5.19 2.94 -0.20
CA PHE A 188 -4.60 3.24 1.10
C PHE A 188 -5.11 2.31 2.19
N LEU A 189 -4.38 2.24 3.30
CA LEU A 189 -4.87 1.76 4.58
C LEU A 189 -5.08 3.00 5.47
N HIS A 190 -6.35 3.34 5.78
CA HIS A 190 -6.72 4.59 6.43
C HIS A 190 -7.72 4.42 7.59
N VAL A 191 -8.04 5.50 8.30
CA VAL A 191 -9.00 5.48 9.41
C VAL A 191 -10.42 5.20 8.89
N ASN A 192 -11.20 4.39 9.62
CA ASN A 192 -12.59 4.10 9.29
C ASN A 192 -13.42 5.39 9.14
N GLY A 193 -14.13 5.48 8.03
CA GLY A 193 -15.21 6.44 7.82
C GLY A 193 -16.57 5.83 8.14
N ARG A 194 -17.61 6.19 7.39
CA ARG A 194 -18.93 5.57 7.42
C ARG A 194 -19.02 4.46 6.37
N GLY A 195 -19.37 3.24 6.77
CA GLY A 195 -19.61 2.12 5.83
C GLY A 195 -18.36 1.62 5.08
N ALA A 196 -18.58 1.09 3.87
CA ALA A 196 -17.55 0.60 2.97
C ALA A 196 -16.67 1.74 2.42
N THR A 197 -15.48 1.38 1.90
CA THR A 197 -14.61 2.33 1.19
C THR A 197 -14.90 2.34 -0.32
N ALA A 198 -14.25 3.23 -1.07
CA ALA A 198 -14.27 3.23 -2.53
C ALA A 198 -13.15 2.35 -3.15
N GLY A 199 -12.63 1.39 -2.38
CA GLY A 199 -11.59 0.44 -2.81
C GLY A 199 -10.39 0.37 -1.87
N CYS A 200 -10.18 1.35 -0.99
CA CYS A 200 -9.18 1.31 0.06
C CYS A 200 -9.47 0.21 1.10
N VAL A 201 -8.51 -0.01 1.98
CA VAL A 201 -8.74 -0.69 3.26
C VAL A 201 -8.86 0.36 4.35
N SER A 202 -9.80 0.21 5.26
CA SER A 202 -9.83 1.05 6.46
C SER A 202 -9.91 0.22 7.74
N ALA A 203 -9.49 0.83 8.86
CA ALA A 203 -9.50 0.20 10.18
C ALA A 203 -9.69 1.26 11.27
N PRO A 204 -9.99 0.87 12.53
CA PRO A 204 -10.14 1.80 13.63
C PRO A 204 -8.94 2.74 13.80
N ARG A 205 -9.21 4.01 14.14
CA ARG A 205 -8.22 5.08 14.30
C ARG A 205 -7.01 4.69 15.15
N TRP A 206 -7.25 4.00 16.26
CA TRP A 206 -6.18 3.59 17.18
C TRP A 206 -5.18 2.63 16.50
N LEU A 207 -5.67 1.73 15.61
CA LEU A 207 -4.79 0.81 14.88
C LEU A 207 -3.94 1.57 13.86
N LEU A 208 -4.53 2.51 13.12
CA LEU A 208 -3.78 3.34 12.15
C LEU A 208 -2.72 4.18 12.85
N ARG A 209 -3.08 4.84 13.96
CA ARG A 209 -2.12 5.56 14.80
C ARG A 209 -0.99 4.65 15.27
N TYR A 210 -1.30 3.43 15.75
CA TYR A 210 -0.29 2.45 16.15
C TYR A 210 0.62 2.09 14.97
N LEU A 211 0.05 1.77 13.80
CA LEU A 211 0.81 1.33 12.62
C LEU A 211 1.81 2.40 12.17
N VAL A 212 1.43 3.68 12.07
CA VAL A 212 2.35 4.75 11.64
C VAL A 212 3.53 4.96 12.60
N HIS A 213 3.40 4.55 13.87
CA HIS A 213 4.50 4.61 14.84
C HIS A 213 5.44 3.39 14.78
N VAL A 214 4.95 2.23 14.32
CA VAL A 214 5.75 0.99 14.36
C VAL A 214 6.24 0.53 12.99
N LEU A 215 5.61 0.97 11.91
CA LEU A 215 6.03 0.60 10.55
C LEU A 215 7.38 1.24 10.23
N ASP A 216 8.31 0.40 9.75
CA ASP A 216 9.69 0.77 9.49
C ASP A 216 10.09 0.33 8.07
N PRO A 217 10.55 1.23 7.20
CA PRO A 217 10.95 0.89 5.84
C PRO A 217 12.12 -0.11 5.79
N ALA A 218 12.99 -0.14 6.81
CA ALA A 218 14.07 -1.13 6.92
C ALA A 218 13.53 -2.57 7.08
N ARG A 219 12.32 -2.71 7.65
CA ARG A 219 11.63 -3.98 7.86
C ARG A 219 10.75 -4.40 6.67
N ARG A 220 10.82 -3.67 5.57
CA ARG A 220 10.07 -3.94 4.32
C ARG A 220 8.58 -4.23 4.54
N PRO A 221 7.81 -3.32 5.18
CA PRO A 221 6.43 -3.57 5.54
C PRO A 221 5.55 -3.78 4.31
N VAL A 222 4.61 -4.72 4.43
CA VAL A 222 3.62 -5.02 3.39
C VAL A 222 2.20 -5.11 3.97
N VAL A 223 1.20 -4.86 3.13
CA VAL A 223 -0.19 -5.22 3.38
C VAL A 223 -0.58 -6.34 2.43
N ALA A 224 -1.25 -7.38 2.93
CA ALA A 224 -1.79 -8.46 2.14
C ALA A 224 -3.31 -8.52 2.30
N VAL A 225 -4.03 -8.44 1.17
CA VAL A 225 -5.50 -8.51 1.11
C VAL A 225 -5.90 -9.86 0.56
N GLY A 226 -6.73 -10.61 1.30
CA GLY A 226 -7.18 -11.95 0.94
C GLY A 226 -8.62 -12.26 1.38
N ARG A 227 -9.12 -13.41 0.93
CA ARG A 227 -10.43 -13.97 1.30
C ARG A 227 -10.31 -15.01 2.38
#